data_a5762b2a837389e8e1923c001ed1d35e
#
_entry.id   a5762b2a837389e8e1923c001ed1d35e
#
_cell.length_a   1.000
_cell.length_b   1.000
_cell.length_c   1.000
_cell.angle_alpha   90.00
_cell.angle_beta   90.00
_cell.angle_gamma   90.00
#
_symmetry.space_group_name_H-M   'P 1'
#
loop_
_entity.id
_entity.type
_entity.pdbx_description
1 polymer ?
#
loop_
_entity_poly.entity_id
_entity_poly.type
_entity_poly.pdbx_seq_one_letter_code
_entity_poly.pdbx_strand_id
1 'polypeptide(L)'
;MNGQNGDGAIRMSRRGLLRMGAAGLVGGSLLARAQTGFGQASAQPGPNTEAAYVPRPRTPQYRFRVGATTLNPDGRRATPGITINGQYPGPEIRVREGSMLRIEVENKLPDEPTSIHWHGLLLPAGMDGVPDVSGFPIAPRQVFVYEYPLLQSGTYWYHSHWQLQEQIGMAGPFVIEARDEPLRVDHDIVVMLGDWLYRSPYAALTALKKGPAKPMAAGAKMADMKPDLADIEYDALLLNGRGTRDPWTYQARPGERIRLRIINAAASTYFRLRLDGHPLAITHADGLAVEAVTVDYLQMGMAETYDAVVTLSGSGSYTLHAVAVDGSGQAIGVLHTPDAAAKPNLAMPTFEGRALSYGDLRAVAPTALPPGPARPFTLALQGDMAKYVWTINGQVYPKTDPLLIRQGDRVQIELRNETLMWHPMHLHGHFFRVLQGAGERAPFKHTVNVAPRETVRIEFTADNPGRWIFHCHNLYHLEAGMARVFEYEA
;
A
#
# COMPACT_ATOMS: atom_id res chain seq x y z
N MET A 1 12.55 25.48 -46.26
CA MET A 1 13.78 24.67 -46.08
C MET A 1 13.69 24.07 -44.67
N ASN A 2 13.27 22.90 -44.64
CA ASN A 2 13.56 21.71 -43.85
C ASN A 2 14.36 21.87 -42.55
N GLY A 3 13.74 21.45 -41.45
CA GLY A 3 14.36 21.12 -40.19
C GLY A 3 13.50 20.15 -39.41
N GLN A 4 13.96 18.92 -39.29
CA GLN A 4 13.29 17.75 -38.79
C GLN A 4 13.20 17.73 -37.26
N ASN A 5 12.03 17.36 -36.75
CA ASN A 5 11.80 16.87 -35.38
C ASN A 5 12.27 15.42 -35.28
N GLY A 6 13.10 15.12 -34.30
CA GLY A 6 13.56 13.77 -33.98
C GLY A 6 12.82 13.19 -32.80
N ASP A 7 11.78 12.37 -33.05
CA ASP A 7 11.16 11.49 -32.06
C ASP A 7 12.06 10.27 -31.83
N GLY A 8 12.67 10.20 -30.67
CA GLY A 8 13.46 9.07 -30.21
C GLY A 8 12.61 7.95 -29.58
N ALA A 9 11.82 7.25 -30.39
CA ALA A 9 11.21 6.00 -29.99
C ALA A 9 12.24 4.86 -30.09
N ILE A 10 12.61 4.26 -28.96
CA ILE A 10 13.45 3.06 -28.93
C ILE A 10 12.63 1.88 -29.48
N ARG A 11 12.87 1.56 -30.75
CA ARG A 11 12.34 0.34 -31.38
C ARG A 11 13.25 -0.83 -31.01
N MET A 12 12.76 -1.74 -30.20
CA MET A 12 13.40 -3.05 -30.04
C MET A 12 13.24 -3.87 -31.33
N SER A 13 14.35 -4.37 -31.85
CA SER A 13 14.38 -5.12 -33.10
C SER A 13 13.86 -6.55 -32.90
N ARG A 14 13.14 -7.06 -33.89
CA ARG A 14 12.56 -8.44 -33.93
C ARG A 14 13.59 -9.59 -33.73
N ARG A 15 14.87 -9.31 -33.73
CA ARG A 15 15.94 -10.33 -33.54
C ARG A 15 16.24 -10.64 -32.06
N GLY A 16 15.80 -9.82 -31.12
CA GLY A 16 15.95 -10.08 -29.66
C GLY A 16 14.92 -11.07 -29.10
N LEU A 17 13.77 -11.21 -29.74
CA LEU A 17 12.65 -12.07 -29.25
C LEU A 17 12.83 -13.56 -29.56
N LEU A 18 13.74 -13.95 -30.47
CA LEU A 18 13.88 -15.35 -30.93
C LEU A 18 14.98 -16.16 -30.21
N ARG A 19 15.67 -15.60 -29.22
CA ARG A 19 16.68 -16.32 -28.46
C ARG A 19 16.29 -16.72 -27.02
N MET A 20 15.10 -16.37 -26.55
CA MET A 20 14.59 -16.72 -25.20
C MET A 20 13.49 -17.80 -25.19
N GLY A 21 13.28 -18.50 -26.30
CA GLY A 21 12.19 -19.46 -26.47
C GLY A 21 12.54 -20.93 -26.17
N ALA A 22 13.62 -21.26 -25.46
CA ALA A 22 14.03 -22.64 -25.28
C ALA A 22 14.54 -23.01 -23.88
N ALA A 23 14.01 -22.41 -22.81
CA ALA A 23 14.37 -22.79 -21.42
C ALA A 23 13.17 -22.85 -20.47
N GLY A 24 12.04 -23.35 -20.93
CA GLY A 24 10.77 -23.34 -20.17
C GLY A 24 10.10 -24.69 -19.99
N LEU A 25 10.83 -25.80 -19.83
CA LEU A 25 10.20 -27.11 -19.60
C LEU A 25 11.12 -28.07 -18.79
N VAL A 26 11.70 -27.62 -17.68
CA VAL A 26 12.19 -28.51 -16.60
C VAL A 26 12.01 -27.73 -15.29
N GLY A 27 10.91 -27.87 -14.62
CA GLY A 27 10.59 -27.17 -13.36
C GLY A 27 9.51 -27.84 -12.54
N GLY A 28 9.24 -29.13 -12.76
CA GLY A 28 8.18 -29.86 -12.07
C GLY A 28 8.59 -30.57 -10.78
N SER A 29 9.78 -30.39 -10.23
CA SER A 29 10.24 -31.22 -9.10
C SER A 29 10.97 -30.51 -7.97
N LEU A 30 11.02 -29.16 -7.95
CA LEU A 30 11.76 -28.42 -6.91
C LEU A 30 10.88 -27.66 -5.91
N LEU A 31 9.56 -27.77 -6.00
CA LEU A 31 8.61 -27.13 -5.05
C LEU A 31 8.40 -27.90 -3.73
N ALA A 32 9.02 -29.05 -3.55
CA ALA A 32 8.82 -29.87 -2.36
C ALA A 32 9.82 -29.62 -1.20
N ARG A 33 10.75 -28.67 -1.32
CA ARG A 33 11.77 -28.41 -0.28
C ARG A 33 11.86 -26.95 0.23
N ALA A 34 11.02 -26.06 -0.22
CA ALA A 34 11.03 -24.65 0.23
C ALA A 34 9.95 -24.33 1.29
N GLN A 35 9.47 -25.32 2.05
CA GLN A 35 8.38 -25.12 3.03
C GLN A 35 8.84 -25.02 4.49
N THR A 36 10.10 -24.78 4.75
CA THR A 36 10.56 -24.56 6.14
C THR A 36 11.19 -23.19 6.25
N GLY A 37 10.42 -22.18 6.69
CA GLY A 37 11.04 -20.92 7.06
C GLY A 37 10.20 -19.66 7.01
N PHE A 38 8.89 -19.72 6.75
CA PHE A 38 8.08 -18.52 6.86
C PHE A 38 7.66 -18.31 8.31
N GLY A 39 8.33 -17.37 8.99
CA GLY A 39 7.96 -16.95 10.33
C GLY A 39 6.55 -16.37 10.33
N GLN A 40 5.65 -17.01 11.08
CA GLN A 40 4.29 -16.51 11.26
C GLN A 40 4.30 -15.28 12.12
N ALA A 41 3.73 -14.20 11.62
CA ALA A 41 3.48 -12.98 12.37
C ALA A 41 2.27 -13.10 13.31
N SER A 42 1.67 -14.28 13.44
CA SER A 42 0.61 -14.58 14.41
C SER A 42 0.86 -15.97 15.01
N ALA A 43 0.99 -16.07 16.32
CA ALA A 43 1.11 -17.25 17.17
C ALA A 43 2.03 -18.37 16.60
N GLN A 44 3.18 -18.60 17.23
CA GLN A 44 4.05 -19.71 16.88
C GLN A 44 3.27 -21.03 16.92
N PRO A 45 3.27 -21.84 15.85
CA PRO A 45 2.92 -23.25 15.98
C PRO A 45 4.07 -23.94 16.69
N GLY A 46 3.75 -24.82 17.65
CA GLY A 46 4.72 -25.68 18.30
C GLY A 46 5.50 -26.54 17.29
N PRO A 47 6.66 -27.09 17.67
CA PRO A 47 7.45 -27.96 16.84
C PRO A 47 6.64 -29.20 16.49
N ASN A 48 6.57 -29.54 15.19
CA ASN A 48 5.86 -30.67 14.58
C ASN A 48 4.38 -30.44 14.23
N THR A 49 4.14 -29.57 13.29
CA THR A 49 2.99 -29.75 12.39
C THR A 49 3.53 -29.95 10.99
N GLU A 50 3.40 -31.16 10.45
CA GLU A 50 3.44 -31.40 9.00
C GLU A 50 2.54 -30.36 8.36
N ALA A 51 3.08 -29.58 7.42
CA ALA A 51 2.29 -28.59 6.69
C ALA A 51 1.13 -29.34 6.02
N ALA A 52 -0.08 -29.12 6.53
CA ALA A 52 -1.27 -29.76 5.99
C ALA A 52 -1.33 -29.44 4.48
N TYR A 53 -1.46 -30.49 3.66
CA TYR A 53 -1.63 -30.33 2.21
C TYR A 53 -2.83 -29.43 1.95
N VAL A 54 -2.58 -28.27 1.36
CA VAL A 54 -3.63 -27.35 0.92
C VAL A 54 -3.93 -27.65 -0.56
N PRO A 55 -5.12 -28.18 -0.89
CA PRO A 55 -5.45 -28.50 -2.27
C PRO A 55 -5.42 -27.25 -3.15
N ARG A 56 -4.75 -27.34 -4.30
CA ARG A 56 -4.75 -26.25 -5.29
C ARG A 56 -6.14 -26.14 -5.95
N PRO A 57 -6.72 -24.96 -6.02
CA PRO A 57 -7.98 -24.77 -6.73
C PRO A 57 -7.79 -25.02 -8.22
N ARG A 58 -8.65 -25.84 -8.81
CA ARG A 58 -8.60 -26.14 -10.27
C ARG A 58 -9.11 -24.94 -11.09
N THR A 59 -10.03 -24.17 -10.53
CA THR A 59 -10.61 -22.96 -11.14
C THR A 59 -10.18 -21.74 -10.35
N PRO A 60 -9.97 -20.58 -10.99
CA PRO A 60 -9.68 -19.35 -10.26
C PRO A 60 -10.87 -18.94 -9.39
N GLN A 61 -10.59 -18.54 -8.14
CA GLN A 61 -11.62 -17.96 -7.26
C GLN A 61 -12.03 -16.57 -7.72
N TYR A 62 -11.07 -15.85 -8.32
CA TYR A 62 -11.30 -14.51 -8.85
C TYR A 62 -10.80 -14.41 -10.29
N ARG A 63 -11.53 -13.65 -11.10
CA ARG A 63 -11.11 -13.27 -12.45
C ARG A 63 -11.10 -11.77 -12.56
N PHE A 64 -9.93 -11.22 -12.81
CA PHE A 64 -9.70 -9.81 -13.00
C PHE A 64 -9.54 -9.51 -14.49
N ARG A 65 -10.35 -8.60 -15.00
CA ARG A 65 -10.22 -8.05 -16.34
C ARG A 65 -9.79 -6.61 -16.23
N VAL A 66 -8.52 -6.38 -16.56
CA VAL A 66 -7.95 -5.04 -16.56
C VAL A 66 -8.30 -4.37 -17.88
N GLY A 67 -8.96 -3.23 -17.84
CA GLY A 67 -9.40 -2.55 -19.05
C GLY A 67 -9.63 -1.06 -18.85
N ALA A 68 -9.57 -0.33 -19.97
CA ALA A 68 -9.90 1.09 -20.01
C ALA A 68 -11.39 1.29 -19.71
N THR A 69 -11.70 2.31 -18.95
CA THR A 69 -13.07 2.70 -18.60
C THR A 69 -13.18 4.21 -18.43
N THR A 70 -14.39 4.68 -18.22
CA THR A 70 -14.66 6.06 -17.83
C THR A 70 -15.24 6.07 -16.43
N LEU A 71 -14.62 6.80 -15.53
CA LEU A 71 -15.01 6.92 -14.12
C LEU A 71 -15.48 8.35 -13.82
N ASN A 72 -16.45 8.46 -12.92
CA ASN A 72 -16.93 9.74 -12.37
C ASN A 72 -17.19 9.58 -10.85
N PRO A 73 -16.14 9.37 -10.05
CA PRO A 73 -16.32 8.98 -8.65
C PRO A 73 -16.88 10.08 -7.76
N ASP A 74 -16.70 11.36 -8.11
CA ASP A 74 -17.20 12.50 -7.34
C ASP A 74 -18.46 13.14 -7.94
N GLY A 75 -18.97 12.59 -9.05
CA GLY A 75 -20.15 13.08 -9.72
C GLY A 75 -19.97 14.40 -10.51
N ARG A 76 -18.73 14.96 -10.60
CA ARG A 76 -18.47 16.23 -11.28
C ARG A 76 -18.01 16.05 -12.70
N ARG A 77 -17.06 15.14 -12.91
CA ARG A 77 -16.41 15.01 -14.20
C ARG A 77 -16.05 13.56 -14.49
N ALA A 78 -16.48 13.08 -15.65
CA ALA A 78 -16.05 11.81 -16.20
C ALA A 78 -14.59 11.91 -16.67
N THR A 79 -13.76 10.95 -16.27
CA THR A 79 -12.33 10.88 -16.59
C THR A 79 -11.97 9.48 -17.10
N PRO A 80 -11.02 9.39 -18.04
CA PRO A 80 -10.46 8.10 -18.42
C PRO A 80 -9.77 7.43 -17.23
N GLY A 81 -9.95 6.13 -17.09
CA GLY A 81 -9.29 5.31 -16.09
C GLY A 81 -8.96 3.92 -16.63
N ILE A 82 -8.17 3.18 -15.87
CA ILE A 82 -7.94 1.75 -16.05
C ILE A 82 -8.42 1.08 -14.77
N THR A 83 -9.27 0.06 -14.93
CA THR A 83 -9.92 -0.57 -13.78
C THR A 83 -9.89 -2.08 -13.87
N ILE A 84 -10.16 -2.71 -12.75
CA ILE A 84 -10.41 -4.14 -12.67
C ILE A 84 -11.92 -4.36 -12.67
N ASN A 85 -12.39 -5.13 -13.63
CA ASN A 85 -13.81 -5.48 -13.84
C ASN A 85 -14.73 -4.26 -14.01
N GLY A 86 -14.21 -3.13 -14.51
CA GLY A 86 -15.00 -1.94 -14.84
C GLY A 86 -15.39 -1.06 -13.64
N GLN A 87 -14.82 -1.25 -12.46
CA GLN A 87 -15.17 -0.53 -11.24
C GLN A 87 -13.95 0.03 -10.49
N TYR A 88 -14.20 1.05 -9.66
CA TYR A 88 -13.25 1.59 -8.69
C TYR A 88 -13.98 1.89 -7.35
N PRO A 89 -13.45 1.46 -6.20
CA PRO A 89 -12.35 0.50 -6.08
C PRO A 89 -12.61 -0.79 -6.84
N GLY A 90 -11.54 -1.50 -7.20
CA GLY A 90 -11.63 -2.85 -7.77
C GLY A 90 -12.36 -3.82 -6.83
N PRO A 91 -12.72 -5.03 -7.30
CA PRO A 91 -13.46 -6.00 -6.49
C PRO A 91 -12.78 -6.32 -5.16
N GLU A 92 -13.57 -6.33 -4.08
CA GLU A 92 -13.05 -6.82 -2.80
C GLU A 92 -12.71 -8.30 -2.91
N ILE A 93 -11.48 -8.65 -2.55
CA ILE A 93 -11.07 -10.03 -2.29
C ILE A 93 -11.30 -10.27 -0.79
N ARG A 94 -12.13 -11.26 -0.47
CA ARG A 94 -12.32 -11.72 0.92
C ARG A 94 -12.16 -13.22 0.97
N VAL A 95 -11.12 -13.66 1.66
CA VAL A 95 -10.66 -15.05 1.69
C VAL A 95 -10.19 -15.43 3.08
N ARG A 96 -9.96 -16.73 3.32
CA ARG A 96 -9.60 -17.23 4.64
C ARG A 96 -8.11 -17.61 4.71
N GLU A 97 -7.47 -17.28 5.81
CA GLU A 97 -6.10 -17.66 6.15
C GLU A 97 -5.90 -19.18 6.02
N GLY A 98 -4.74 -19.58 5.48
CA GLY A 98 -4.37 -20.97 5.26
C GLY A 98 -4.98 -21.60 4.02
N SER A 99 -5.77 -20.87 3.23
CA SER A 99 -6.23 -21.35 1.93
C SER A 99 -5.22 -21.07 0.83
N MET A 100 -5.34 -21.79 -0.28
CA MET A 100 -4.63 -21.47 -1.51
C MET A 100 -5.47 -20.50 -2.33
N LEU A 101 -4.91 -19.37 -2.70
CA LEU A 101 -5.56 -18.40 -3.58
C LEU A 101 -5.12 -18.62 -5.03
N ARG A 102 -6.08 -18.52 -5.96
CA ARG A 102 -5.82 -18.53 -7.40
C ARG A 102 -6.63 -17.42 -8.07
N ILE A 103 -5.92 -16.47 -8.67
CA ILE A 103 -6.51 -15.33 -9.38
C ILE A 103 -6.02 -15.32 -10.81
N GLU A 104 -6.94 -15.29 -11.76
CA GLU A 104 -6.64 -15.10 -13.18
C GLU A 104 -6.78 -13.61 -13.51
N VAL A 105 -5.72 -13.00 -14.03
CA VAL A 105 -5.69 -11.60 -14.45
C VAL A 105 -5.52 -11.53 -15.95
N GLU A 106 -6.55 -11.03 -16.63
CA GLU A 106 -6.56 -10.80 -18.07
C GLU A 106 -6.33 -9.32 -18.36
N ASN A 107 -5.25 -8.99 -19.07
CA ASN A 107 -4.99 -7.64 -19.56
C ASN A 107 -5.78 -7.39 -20.87
N LYS A 108 -6.85 -6.60 -20.80
CA LYS A 108 -7.68 -6.19 -21.95
C LYS A 108 -7.21 -4.90 -22.62
N LEU A 109 -6.15 -4.26 -22.07
CA LEU A 109 -5.60 -3.06 -22.70
C LEU A 109 -5.05 -3.40 -24.09
N PRO A 110 -5.24 -2.53 -25.09
CA PRO A 110 -4.81 -2.82 -26.46
C PRO A 110 -3.30 -2.82 -26.63
N ASP A 111 -2.60 -1.87 -25.97
CA ASP A 111 -1.19 -1.54 -26.26
C ASP A 111 -0.34 -1.35 -24.99
N GLU A 112 -0.95 -1.38 -23.80
CA GLU A 112 -0.27 -1.09 -22.53
C GLU A 112 -0.17 -2.34 -21.66
N PRO A 113 1.02 -2.68 -21.11
CA PRO A 113 1.17 -3.69 -20.08
C PRO A 113 0.50 -3.28 -18.77
N THR A 114 0.32 -4.25 -17.89
CA THR A 114 -0.16 -4.03 -16.52
C THR A 114 0.51 -4.99 -15.55
N SER A 115 0.30 -4.79 -14.27
CA SER A 115 0.67 -5.73 -13.22
C SER A 115 -0.32 -5.63 -12.06
N ILE A 116 -0.32 -6.63 -11.18
CA ILE A 116 -1.01 -6.56 -9.89
C ILE A 116 0.00 -6.93 -8.81
N HIS A 117 0.24 -5.99 -7.91
CA HIS A 117 0.95 -6.22 -6.66
C HIS A 117 -0.04 -6.46 -5.53
N TRP A 118 0.30 -7.41 -4.66
CA TRP A 118 -0.49 -7.80 -3.50
C TRP A 118 0.13 -7.18 -2.26
N HIS A 119 -0.27 -5.96 -1.96
CA HIS A 119 0.37 -5.11 -0.97
C HIS A 119 0.30 -5.70 0.45
N GLY A 120 1.49 -5.89 1.06
CA GLY A 120 1.62 -6.40 2.42
C GLY A 120 1.53 -7.91 2.56
N LEU A 121 1.47 -8.69 1.47
CA LEU A 121 1.37 -10.14 1.55
C LEU A 121 2.74 -10.83 1.59
N LEU A 122 2.83 -11.87 2.43
CA LEU A 122 3.91 -12.85 2.41
C LEU A 122 3.59 -13.91 1.34
N LEU A 123 4.33 -13.87 0.24
CA LEU A 123 4.11 -14.73 -0.91
C LEU A 123 5.44 -15.02 -1.64
N PRO A 124 5.50 -16.01 -2.52
CA PRO A 124 6.70 -16.27 -3.33
C PRO A 124 7.01 -15.05 -4.23
N ALA A 125 8.28 -14.69 -4.36
CA ALA A 125 8.73 -13.51 -5.11
C ALA A 125 8.15 -13.45 -6.54
N GLY A 126 8.07 -14.57 -7.26
CA GLY A 126 7.47 -14.61 -8.60
C GLY A 126 5.97 -14.31 -8.67
N MET A 127 5.29 -14.14 -7.52
CA MET A 127 3.88 -13.77 -7.42
C MET A 127 3.66 -12.34 -6.89
N ASP A 128 4.74 -11.60 -6.63
CA ASP A 128 4.68 -10.24 -6.08
C ASP A 128 4.12 -9.19 -7.05
N GLY A 129 4.31 -9.41 -8.35
CA GLY A 129 3.71 -8.58 -9.39
C GLY A 129 4.43 -7.26 -9.67
N VAL A 130 5.73 -7.16 -9.31
CA VAL A 130 6.55 -5.98 -9.61
C VAL A 130 7.40 -6.23 -10.84
N PRO A 131 7.11 -5.56 -11.98
CA PRO A 131 7.89 -5.70 -13.20
C PRO A 131 9.37 -5.36 -12.99
N ASP A 132 10.26 -6.12 -13.64
CA ASP A 132 11.72 -5.96 -13.63
C ASP A 132 12.42 -6.21 -12.28
N VAL A 133 11.65 -6.49 -11.21
CA VAL A 133 12.18 -6.85 -9.88
C VAL A 133 11.87 -8.30 -9.56
N SER A 134 10.60 -8.62 -9.38
CA SER A 134 10.11 -9.95 -8.98
C SER A 134 9.39 -10.71 -10.09
N GLY A 135 9.17 -10.08 -11.26
CA GLY A 135 8.46 -10.72 -12.37
C GLY A 135 8.44 -9.89 -13.65
N PHE A 136 7.57 -10.30 -14.57
CA PHE A 136 7.31 -9.60 -15.83
C PHE A 136 5.94 -8.93 -15.81
N PRO A 137 5.77 -7.82 -16.54
CA PRO A 137 4.44 -7.23 -16.70
C PRO A 137 3.54 -8.17 -17.51
N ILE A 138 2.24 -8.12 -17.26
CA ILE A 138 1.22 -8.80 -18.06
C ILE A 138 1.06 -8.00 -19.35
N ALA A 139 1.56 -8.54 -20.46
CA ALA A 139 1.53 -7.88 -21.75
C ALA A 139 0.07 -7.67 -22.25
N PRO A 140 -0.16 -6.74 -23.18
CA PRO A 140 -1.48 -6.54 -23.79
C PRO A 140 -2.09 -7.84 -24.29
N ARG A 141 -3.37 -8.08 -23.98
CA ARG A 141 -4.16 -9.26 -24.38
C ARG A 141 -3.64 -10.60 -23.82
N GLN A 142 -2.78 -10.55 -22.80
CA GLN A 142 -2.27 -11.73 -22.12
C GLN A 142 -3.04 -12.00 -20.83
N VAL A 143 -2.92 -13.24 -20.36
CA VAL A 143 -3.44 -13.70 -19.08
C VAL A 143 -2.28 -14.14 -18.20
N PHE A 144 -2.29 -13.73 -16.95
CA PHE A 144 -1.39 -14.24 -15.92
C PHE A 144 -2.21 -14.84 -14.78
N VAL A 145 -1.69 -15.91 -14.18
CA VAL A 145 -2.34 -16.58 -13.06
C VAL A 145 -1.46 -16.44 -11.82
N TYR A 146 -1.94 -15.70 -10.85
CA TYR A 146 -1.37 -15.64 -9.51
C TYR A 146 -1.90 -16.82 -8.69
N GLU A 147 -1.00 -17.61 -8.11
CA GLU A 147 -1.36 -18.75 -7.26
C GLU A 147 -0.37 -18.87 -6.10
N TYR A 148 -0.86 -18.65 -4.88
CA TYR A 148 -0.03 -18.70 -3.67
C TYR A 148 -0.86 -19.01 -2.41
N PRO A 149 -0.22 -19.58 -1.36
CA PRO A 149 -0.89 -19.81 -0.07
C PRO A 149 -1.07 -18.49 0.67
N LEU A 150 -2.16 -18.39 1.42
CA LEU A 150 -2.44 -17.26 2.31
C LEU A 150 -1.89 -17.58 3.70
N LEU A 151 -0.73 -17.03 4.03
CA LEU A 151 0.04 -17.37 5.24
C LEU A 151 -0.31 -16.51 6.45
N GLN A 152 -1.13 -15.48 6.26
CA GLN A 152 -1.44 -14.46 7.25
C GLN A 152 -2.90 -14.04 7.15
N SER A 153 -3.42 -13.40 8.20
CA SER A 153 -4.73 -12.76 8.21
C SER A 153 -4.59 -11.25 8.36
N GLY A 154 -5.63 -10.50 8.02
CA GLY A 154 -5.67 -9.05 8.21
C GLY A 154 -6.28 -8.27 7.05
N THR A 155 -6.08 -6.96 7.10
CA THR A 155 -6.52 -5.99 6.11
C THR A 155 -5.36 -5.60 5.23
N TYR A 156 -5.49 -5.88 3.95
CA TYR A 156 -4.52 -5.63 2.89
C TYR A 156 -5.23 -4.99 1.70
N TRP A 157 -4.49 -4.77 0.62
CA TRP A 157 -5.05 -4.28 -0.63
C TRP A 157 -4.21 -4.75 -1.82
N TYR A 158 -4.64 -4.47 -3.02
CA TYR A 158 -3.90 -4.74 -4.24
C TYR A 158 -3.94 -3.53 -5.16
N HIS A 159 -2.89 -3.34 -5.95
CA HIS A 159 -2.81 -2.26 -6.91
C HIS A 159 -1.88 -2.60 -8.09
N SER A 160 -1.94 -1.80 -9.14
CA SER A 160 -0.96 -1.92 -10.21
C SER A 160 0.41 -1.41 -9.75
N HIS A 161 1.45 -2.13 -10.11
CA HIS A 161 2.83 -1.65 -9.96
C HIS A 161 3.45 -1.30 -11.32
N TRP A 162 2.59 -0.95 -12.28
CA TRP A 162 2.98 -0.49 -13.61
C TRP A 162 2.77 1.01 -13.72
N GLN A 163 3.85 1.79 -13.63
CA GLN A 163 3.82 3.24 -13.77
C GLN A 163 2.73 3.90 -12.89
N LEU A 164 1.91 4.78 -13.48
CA LEU A 164 0.87 5.53 -12.75
C LEU A 164 -0.53 4.90 -12.83
N GLN A 165 -0.65 3.60 -13.16
CA GLN A 165 -1.96 2.93 -13.25
C GLN A 165 -2.71 2.87 -11.93
N GLU A 166 -2.01 2.82 -10.79
CA GLU A 166 -2.60 2.91 -9.46
C GLU A 166 -3.47 4.16 -9.34
N GLN A 167 -2.95 5.33 -9.73
CA GLN A 167 -3.65 6.62 -9.63
C GLN A 167 -4.93 6.71 -10.48
N ILE A 168 -5.06 5.91 -11.53
CA ILE A 168 -6.19 5.98 -12.47
C ILE A 168 -7.23 4.88 -12.27
N GLY A 169 -7.19 4.18 -11.13
CA GLY A 169 -8.23 3.25 -10.72
C GLY A 169 -7.82 1.78 -10.56
N MET A 170 -6.53 1.48 -10.67
CA MET A 170 -6.00 0.12 -10.53
C MET A 170 -5.67 -0.23 -9.08
N ALA A 171 -6.66 -0.16 -8.18
CA ALA A 171 -6.53 -0.54 -6.78
C ALA A 171 -7.83 -1.11 -6.22
N GLY A 172 -7.72 -2.04 -5.26
CA GLY A 172 -8.88 -2.63 -4.59
C GLY A 172 -8.53 -3.31 -3.26
N PRO A 173 -9.50 -3.53 -2.37
CA PRO A 173 -9.27 -4.08 -1.05
C PRO A 173 -9.06 -5.59 -1.05
N PHE A 174 -8.24 -6.08 -0.12
CA PHE A 174 -7.95 -7.48 0.09
C PHE A 174 -8.01 -7.81 1.59
N VAL A 175 -8.98 -8.59 1.98
CA VAL A 175 -9.20 -9.04 3.36
C VAL A 175 -8.89 -10.53 3.46
N ILE A 176 -8.02 -10.90 4.39
CA ILE A 176 -7.77 -12.28 4.75
C ILE A 176 -8.33 -12.50 6.16
N GLU A 177 -9.42 -13.25 6.24
CA GLU A 177 -10.08 -13.57 7.50
C GLU A 177 -9.22 -14.56 8.30
N ALA A 178 -9.02 -14.28 9.58
CA ALA A 178 -8.29 -15.17 10.47
C ALA A 178 -9.01 -16.52 10.61
N ARG A 179 -8.25 -17.61 10.82
CA ARG A 179 -8.83 -18.92 11.15
C ARG A 179 -9.61 -18.86 12.44
N ASP A 180 -9.02 -18.20 13.42
CA ASP A 180 -9.58 -18.01 14.75
C ASP A 180 -9.58 -16.51 15.06
N GLU A 181 -10.67 -15.81 14.71
CA GLU A 181 -10.81 -14.38 14.96
C GLU A 181 -11.28 -14.13 16.40
N PRO A 182 -10.43 -13.61 17.28
CA PRO A 182 -10.81 -13.33 18.66
C PRO A 182 -11.66 -12.06 18.79
N LEU A 183 -11.55 -11.14 17.81
CA LEU A 183 -12.28 -9.88 17.83
C LEU A 183 -13.74 -10.12 17.44
N ARG A 184 -14.67 -9.95 18.40
CA ARG A 184 -16.10 -10.07 18.14
C ARG A 184 -16.65 -8.72 17.73
N VAL A 185 -17.25 -8.67 16.55
CA VAL A 185 -17.93 -7.50 15.99
C VAL A 185 -19.24 -7.92 15.33
N ASP A 186 -20.16 -6.98 15.20
CA ASP A 186 -21.44 -7.21 14.51
C ASP A 186 -21.31 -6.93 13.02
N HIS A 187 -20.40 -6.01 12.66
CA HIS A 187 -20.13 -5.60 11.29
C HIS A 187 -18.61 -5.55 11.03
N ASP A 188 -18.20 -5.98 9.86
CA ASP A 188 -16.80 -5.98 9.39
C ASP A 188 -16.78 -5.42 7.97
N ILE A 189 -16.36 -4.15 7.82
CA ILE A 189 -16.50 -3.37 6.60
C ILE A 189 -15.20 -2.68 6.19
N VAL A 190 -14.98 -2.58 4.90
CA VAL A 190 -13.81 -1.90 4.33
C VAL A 190 -14.10 -0.41 4.15
N VAL A 191 -13.10 0.40 4.51
CA VAL A 191 -13.02 1.84 4.27
C VAL A 191 -11.75 2.12 3.49
N MET A 192 -11.87 2.21 2.17
CA MET A 192 -10.74 2.48 1.28
C MET A 192 -10.72 3.95 0.88
N LEU A 193 -9.62 4.63 1.20
CA LEU A 193 -9.40 6.04 0.89
C LEU A 193 -8.61 6.17 -0.41
N GLY A 194 -8.88 7.22 -1.18
CA GLY A 194 -8.18 7.51 -2.41
C GLY A 194 -8.20 8.98 -2.74
N ASP A 195 -7.35 9.36 -3.68
CA ASP A 195 -7.29 10.68 -4.27
C ASP A 195 -7.54 10.61 -5.78
N TRP A 196 -8.07 11.67 -6.37
CA TRP A 196 -8.54 11.64 -7.75
C TRP A 196 -8.15 12.88 -8.52
N LEU A 197 -7.66 12.68 -9.75
CA LEU A 197 -7.31 13.75 -10.68
C LEU A 197 -8.22 13.71 -11.91
N TYR A 198 -8.69 14.88 -12.36
CA TYR A 198 -9.34 15.01 -13.65
C TYR A 198 -8.35 15.10 -14.81
N ARG A 199 -7.15 15.56 -14.54
CA ARG A 199 -6.03 15.53 -15.48
C ARG A 199 -5.30 14.20 -15.44
N SER A 200 -4.60 13.89 -16.51
CA SER A 200 -3.73 12.71 -16.54
C SER A 200 -2.65 12.80 -15.45
N PRO A 201 -2.38 11.71 -14.68
CA PRO A 201 -1.29 11.68 -13.71
C PRO A 201 0.09 11.82 -14.38
N TYR A 202 0.24 11.40 -15.62
CA TYR A 202 1.46 11.63 -16.41
C TYR A 202 1.70 13.13 -16.68
N ALA A 203 0.61 13.89 -16.92
CA ALA A 203 0.71 15.34 -17.04
C ALA A 203 1.06 15.99 -15.69
N ALA A 204 0.53 15.46 -14.57
CA ALA A 204 0.87 15.90 -13.23
C ALA A 204 2.37 15.66 -12.93
N LEU A 205 2.87 14.43 -13.16
CA LEU A 205 4.29 14.11 -12.99
C LEU A 205 5.20 14.97 -13.88
N THR A 206 4.77 15.22 -15.13
CA THR A 206 5.52 16.10 -16.04
C THR A 206 5.57 17.54 -15.51
N ALA A 207 4.48 18.02 -14.90
CA ALA A 207 4.47 19.35 -14.29
C ALA A 207 5.41 19.43 -13.07
N LEU A 208 5.42 18.40 -12.22
CA LEU A 208 6.33 18.30 -11.08
C LEU A 208 7.80 18.34 -11.53
N LYS A 209 8.15 17.57 -12.57
CA LYS A 209 9.52 17.54 -13.15
C LYS A 209 9.96 18.84 -13.81
N LYS A 210 9.04 19.76 -14.11
CA LYS A 210 9.40 21.12 -14.58
C LYS A 210 9.83 22.05 -13.44
N GLY A 211 9.65 21.59 -12.18
CA GLY A 211 9.96 22.35 -10.98
C GLY A 211 8.88 23.39 -10.61
N PRO A 212 9.01 23.99 -9.43
CA PRO A 212 8.06 24.98 -8.94
C PRO A 212 8.04 26.22 -9.85
N ALA A 213 6.83 26.81 -10.01
CA ALA A 213 6.63 28.02 -10.82
C ALA A 213 7.45 29.23 -10.31
N LYS A 214 7.84 29.21 -9.04
CA LYS A 214 8.76 30.20 -8.44
C LYS A 214 9.96 29.47 -7.85
N PRO A 215 11.18 29.79 -8.29
CA PRO A 215 12.39 29.26 -7.67
C PRO A 215 12.45 29.62 -6.18
N MET A 216 13.02 28.72 -5.39
CA MET A 216 13.31 29.03 -3.99
C MET A 216 14.19 30.29 -3.91
N ALA A 217 13.94 31.13 -2.89
CA ALA A 217 14.77 32.31 -2.65
C ALA A 217 16.25 31.90 -2.47
N ALA A 218 17.15 32.57 -3.16
CA ALA A 218 18.57 32.29 -3.04
C ALA A 218 19.00 32.49 -1.57
N GLY A 219 19.63 31.45 -0.98
CA GLY A 219 20.10 31.48 0.42
C GLY A 219 19.08 30.98 1.46
N ALA A 220 17.90 30.52 1.09
CA ALA A 220 16.97 29.87 2.02
C ALA A 220 17.58 28.58 2.56
N LYS A 221 17.68 28.47 3.90
CA LYS A 221 18.17 27.24 4.54
C LYS A 221 17.01 26.30 4.75
N MET A 222 17.16 25.03 4.38
CA MET A 222 16.16 23.99 4.58
C MET A 222 15.70 23.92 6.05
N ALA A 223 16.58 24.24 7.00
CA ALA A 223 16.26 24.23 8.44
C ALA A 223 15.14 25.20 8.83
N ASP A 224 14.99 26.29 8.10
CA ASP A 224 14.00 27.36 8.38
C ASP A 224 12.69 27.18 7.61
N MET A 225 12.60 26.17 6.75
CA MET A 225 11.43 25.90 5.91
C MET A 225 10.42 25.04 6.66
N LYS A 226 9.13 25.32 6.43
CA LYS A 226 8.05 24.45 6.89
C LYS A 226 8.03 23.14 6.07
N PRO A 227 7.55 22.04 6.69
CA PRO A 227 7.29 20.80 5.94
C PRO A 227 6.40 21.06 4.74
N ASP A 228 6.71 20.42 3.63
CA ASP A 228 5.84 20.35 2.46
C ASP A 228 4.90 19.15 2.64
N LEU A 229 3.60 19.38 2.57
CA LEU A 229 2.61 18.38 2.96
C LEU A 229 1.97 17.68 1.75
N ALA A 230 2.14 18.20 0.54
CA ALA A 230 1.54 17.62 -0.65
C ALA A 230 2.28 18.03 -1.93
N ASP A 231 2.57 17.05 -2.80
CA ASP A 231 3.10 17.28 -4.14
C ASP A 231 2.03 17.76 -5.11
N ILE A 232 0.80 17.31 -4.91
CA ILE A 232 -0.30 17.43 -5.85
C ILE A 232 -1.54 17.93 -5.14
N GLU A 233 -2.17 18.95 -5.73
CA GLU A 233 -3.52 19.32 -5.42
C GLU A 233 -4.49 18.41 -6.19
N TYR A 234 -5.31 17.66 -5.48
CA TYR A 234 -6.27 16.72 -6.03
C TYR A 234 -7.63 17.37 -6.28
N ASP A 235 -8.30 16.95 -7.36
CA ASP A 235 -9.64 17.44 -7.72
C ASP A 235 -10.74 16.88 -6.80
N ALA A 236 -10.52 15.67 -6.26
CA ALA A 236 -11.39 15.05 -5.27
C ALA A 236 -10.64 14.06 -4.37
N LEU A 237 -11.13 13.91 -3.15
CA LEU A 237 -10.77 12.84 -2.23
C LEU A 237 -11.95 11.88 -2.09
N LEU A 238 -11.65 10.58 -2.02
CA LEU A 238 -12.65 9.54 -2.15
C LEU A 238 -12.63 8.60 -0.94
N LEU A 239 -13.82 8.16 -0.54
CA LEU A 239 -14.02 7.05 0.39
C LEU A 239 -14.86 5.98 -0.31
N ASN A 240 -14.32 4.76 -0.44
CA ASN A 240 -14.92 3.66 -1.20
C ASN A 240 -15.34 4.07 -2.62
N GLY A 241 -14.49 4.87 -3.29
CA GLY A 241 -14.72 5.34 -4.65
C GLY A 241 -15.78 6.42 -4.80
N ARG A 242 -16.25 7.03 -3.70
CA ARG A 242 -17.26 8.09 -3.70
C ARG A 242 -16.72 9.39 -3.14
N GLY A 243 -17.08 10.49 -3.79
CA GLY A 243 -16.77 11.84 -3.32
C GLY A 243 -17.85 12.40 -2.36
N THR A 244 -17.63 13.61 -1.86
CA THR A 244 -18.48 14.26 -0.85
C THR A 244 -19.91 14.59 -1.31
N ARG A 245 -20.20 14.58 -2.63
CA ARG A 245 -21.54 14.84 -3.18
C ARG A 245 -22.47 13.64 -3.06
N ASP A 246 -21.93 12.44 -3.14
CA ASP A 246 -22.65 11.18 -2.99
C ASP A 246 -21.82 10.27 -2.07
N PRO A 247 -21.78 10.59 -0.75
CA PRO A 247 -20.90 9.90 0.18
C PRO A 247 -21.32 8.43 0.35
N TRP A 248 -20.33 7.59 0.63
CA TRP A 248 -20.59 6.23 1.06
C TRP A 248 -21.35 6.21 2.38
N THR A 249 -22.35 5.33 2.49
CA THR A 249 -23.17 5.20 3.68
C THR A 249 -23.20 3.76 4.17
N TYR A 250 -23.31 3.59 5.48
CA TYR A 250 -23.47 2.28 6.11
C TYR A 250 -24.42 2.36 7.30
N GLN A 251 -25.33 1.38 7.41
CA GLN A 251 -26.34 1.34 8.45
C GLN A 251 -25.98 0.31 9.52
N ALA A 252 -26.03 0.71 10.81
CA ALA A 252 -25.87 -0.16 11.96
C ALA A 252 -26.75 0.33 13.11
N ARG A 253 -27.10 -0.56 14.04
CA ARG A 253 -27.91 -0.20 15.20
C ARG A 253 -27.08 0.38 16.33
N PRO A 254 -27.65 1.21 17.22
CA PRO A 254 -26.99 1.61 18.45
C PRO A 254 -26.52 0.42 19.26
N GLY A 255 -25.30 0.48 19.80
CA GLY A 255 -24.68 -0.59 20.57
C GLY A 255 -23.94 -1.65 19.72
N GLU A 256 -24.20 -1.75 18.43
CA GLU A 256 -23.47 -2.67 17.54
C GLU A 256 -22.01 -2.22 17.37
N ARG A 257 -21.11 -3.20 17.36
CA ARG A 257 -19.68 -3.02 17.18
C ARG A 257 -19.32 -3.16 15.71
N ILE A 258 -18.69 -2.15 15.15
CA ILE A 258 -18.31 -2.08 13.74
C ILE A 258 -16.79 -2.08 13.64
N ARG A 259 -16.21 -3.06 12.96
CA ARG A 259 -14.79 -3.05 12.54
C ARG A 259 -14.71 -2.30 11.22
N LEU A 260 -14.01 -1.20 11.24
CA LEU A 260 -13.63 -0.43 10.06
C LEU A 260 -12.24 -0.90 9.62
N ARG A 261 -12.14 -1.54 8.47
CA ARG A 261 -10.88 -1.94 7.84
C ARG A 261 -10.40 -0.80 6.95
N ILE A 262 -9.58 0.07 7.49
CA ILE A 262 -9.19 1.32 6.87
C ILE A 262 -7.93 1.11 6.03
N ILE A 263 -7.99 1.45 4.75
CA ILE A 263 -6.90 1.34 3.79
C ILE A 263 -6.65 2.72 3.19
N ASN A 264 -5.43 3.24 3.28
CA ASN A 264 -5.07 4.42 2.52
C ASN A 264 -4.44 4.01 1.18
N ALA A 265 -5.25 3.96 0.14
CA ALA A 265 -4.86 3.65 -1.23
C ALA A 265 -4.72 4.90 -2.11
N ALA A 266 -4.48 6.06 -1.49
CA ALA A 266 -4.18 7.28 -2.22
C ALA A 266 -2.77 7.24 -2.80
N ALA A 267 -2.58 7.86 -3.96
CA ALA A 267 -1.27 7.91 -4.62
C ALA A 267 -0.28 8.85 -3.90
N SER A 268 -0.78 9.98 -3.31
CA SER A 268 0.12 10.88 -2.58
C SER A 268 -0.54 11.64 -1.41
N THR A 269 -1.75 11.25 -0.98
CA THR A 269 -2.46 11.95 0.10
C THR A 269 -2.29 11.26 1.45
N TYR A 270 -1.77 11.98 2.44
CA TYR A 270 -1.87 11.62 3.85
C TYR A 270 -3.24 12.02 4.39
N PHE A 271 -3.89 11.13 5.14
CA PHE A 271 -5.19 11.40 5.73
C PHE A 271 -5.16 11.46 7.25
N ARG A 272 -5.98 12.35 7.81
CA ARG A 272 -6.46 12.29 9.20
C ARG A 272 -7.90 11.83 9.22
N LEU A 273 -8.17 10.79 10.00
CA LEU A 273 -9.51 10.21 10.11
C LEU A 273 -10.05 10.41 11.52
N ARG A 274 -11.33 10.78 11.59
CA ARG A 274 -12.12 10.74 12.82
C ARG A 274 -13.59 10.45 12.52
N LEU A 275 -14.28 9.86 13.46
CA LEU A 275 -15.73 9.67 13.42
C LEU A 275 -16.39 10.66 14.37
N ASP A 276 -17.38 11.42 13.89
CA ASP A 276 -18.11 12.38 14.72
C ASP A 276 -18.68 11.71 15.97
N GLY A 277 -18.33 12.29 17.14
CA GLY A 277 -18.81 11.84 18.45
C GLY A 277 -18.33 10.48 18.93
N HIS A 278 -17.40 9.82 18.23
CA HIS A 278 -16.92 8.50 18.58
C HIS A 278 -15.40 8.37 18.52
N PRO A 279 -14.77 7.81 19.55
CA PRO A 279 -13.36 7.43 19.49
C PRO A 279 -13.16 6.18 18.61
N LEU A 280 -11.94 5.99 18.13
CA LEU A 280 -11.48 4.85 17.34
C LEU A 280 -10.65 3.93 18.23
N ALA A 281 -11.10 2.68 18.45
CA ALA A 281 -10.29 1.66 19.10
C ALA A 281 -9.47 0.92 18.04
N ILE A 282 -8.20 1.28 17.89
CA ILE A 282 -7.29 0.67 16.90
C ILE A 282 -6.88 -0.71 17.41
N THR A 283 -7.12 -1.74 16.61
CA THR A 283 -6.89 -3.15 16.97
C THR A 283 -5.89 -3.86 16.07
N HIS A 284 -5.65 -3.34 14.85
CA HIS A 284 -4.67 -3.88 13.91
C HIS A 284 -3.94 -2.72 13.20
N ALA A 285 -2.69 -2.98 12.85
CA ALA A 285 -1.86 -2.10 12.03
C ALA A 285 -1.18 -2.95 10.95
N ASP A 286 -1.29 -2.55 9.68
CA ASP A 286 -0.79 -3.28 8.51
C ASP A 286 -1.18 -4.78 8.54
N GLY A 287 -2.45 -5.03 8.84
CA GLY A 287 -3.04 -6.37 8.89
C GLY A 287 -2.83 -7.13 10.21
N LEU A 288 -1.83 -6.77 11.01
CA LEU A 288 -1.44 -7.52 12.20
C LEU A 288 -2.05 -6.94 13.49
N ALA A 289 -2.45 -7.84 14.40
CA ALA A 289 -3.10 -7.46 15.64
C ALA A 289 -2.16 -6.70 16.59
N VAL A 290 -2.69 -5.62 17.19
CA VAL A 290 -2.04 -4.86 18.25
C VAL A 290 -2.93 -4.80 19.49
N GLU A 291 -2.35 -4.54 20.67
CA GLU A 291 -3.11 -4.20 21.86
C GLU A 291 -4.00 -3.00 21.54
N ALA A 292 -5.29 -3.10 21.88
CA ALA A 292 -6.25 -2.06 21.50
C ALA A 292 -5.89 -0.69 22.07
N VAL A 293 -5.77 0.30 21.21
CA VAL A 293 -5.47 1.68 21.56
C VAL A 293 -6.62 2.59 21.16
N THR A 294 -7.24 3.26 22.12
CA THR A 294 -8.31 4.22 21.86
C THR A 294 -7.74 5.59 21.57
N VAL A 295 -8.14 6.18 20.45
CA VAL A 295 -7.70 7.49 19.98
C VAL A 295 -8.89 8.32 19.49
N ASP A 296 -8.73 9.64 19.46
CA ASP A 296 -9.75 10.56 18.94
C ASP A 296 -9.67 10.68 17.42
N TYR A 297 -8.47 10.50 16.88
CA TYR A 297 -8.24 10.45 15.44
C TYR A 297 -6.99 9.64 15.07
N LEU A 298 -6.96 9.19 13.83
CA LEU A 298 -5.87 8.44 13.21
C LEU A 298 -5.25 9.30 12.11
N GLN A 299 -3.92 9.44 12.09
CA GLN A 299 -3.20 9.93 10.92
C GLN A 299 -2.49 8.76 10.25
N MET A 300 -2.65 8.62 8.93
CA MET A 300 -2.06 7.51 8.18
C MET A 300 -1.50 7.98 6.84
N GLY A 301 -0.36 7.40 6.48
CA GLY A 301 0.26 7.58 5.17
C GLY A 301 -0.28 6.63 4.12
N MET A 302 0.12 6.86 2.87
CA MET A 302 -0.20 5.97 1.77
C MET A 302 0.27 4.56 2.08
N ALA A 303 -0.51 3.57 1.67
CA ALA A 303 -0.27 2.14 1.81
C ALA A 303 -0.36 1.57 3.24
N GLU A 304 -0.52 2.39 4.26
CA GLU A 304 -0.82 1.86 5.60
C GLU A 304 -2.26 1.33 5.68
N THR A 305 -2.45 0.30 6.49
CA THR A 305 -3.79 -0.17 6.87
C THR A 305 -3.94 -0.19 8.38
N TYR A 306 -5.14 0.13 8.85
CA TYR A 306 -5.52 0.05 10.25
C TYR A 306 -6.93 -0.50 10.40
N ASP A 307 -7.15 -1.33 11.42
CA ASP A 307 -8.52 -1.67 11.78
C ASP A 307 -8.90 -0.93 13.06
N ALA A 308 -10.03 -0.25 12.99
CA ALA A 308 -10.62 0.46 14.12
C ALA A 308 -11.97 -0.15 14.47
N VAL A 309 -12.22 -0.39 15.75
CA VAL A 309 -13.55 -0.76 16.24
C VAL A 309 -14.23 0.49 16.79
N VAL A 310 -15.46 0.70 16.32
CA VAL A 310 -16.35 1.75 16.81
C VAL A 310 -17.67 1.13 17.29
N THR A 311 -18.33 1.77 18.25
CA THR A 311 -19.66 1.36 18.72
C THR A 311 -20.56 2.59 18.68
N LEU A 312 -21.65 2.53 17.91
CA LEU A 312 -22.55 3.67 17.81
C LEU A 312 -23.26 3.91 19.15
N SER A 313 -23.09 5.10 19.72
CA SER A 313 -23.56 5.43 21.09
C SER A 313 -25.05 5.72 21.21
N GLY A 314 -25.75 5.92 20.08
CA GLY A 314 -27.18 6.27 20.08
C GLY A 314 -27.75 6.32 18.67
N SER A 315 -29.01 6.73 18.57
CA SER A 315 -29.65 7.00 17.29
C SER A 315 -29.06 8.27 16.65
N GLY A 316 -28.72 8.20 15.35
CA GLY A 316 -28.17 9.35 14.66
C GLY A 316 -27.50 9.04 13.32
N SER A 317 -26.86 10.09 12.79
CA SER A 317 -26.03 10.04 11.60
C SER A 317 -24.67 10.61 11.97
N TYR A 318 -23.61 9.83 11.77
CA TYR A 318 -22.26 10.12 12.21
C TYR A 318 -21.31 10.12 11.00
N THR A 319 -20.65 11.24 10.79
CA THR A 319 -19.74 11.36 9.65
C THR A 319 -18.35 10.86 10.00
N LEU A 320 -17.86 9.93 9.19
CA LEU A 320 -16.46 9.54 9.15
C LEU A 320 -15.73 10.49 8.21
N HIS A 321 -14.93 11.36 8.79
CA HIS A 321 -14.11 12.32 8.05
C HIS A 321 -12.74 11.73 7.75
N ALA A 322 -12.29 11.84 6.51
CA ALA A 322 -10.92 11.58 6.08
C ALA A 322 -10.39 12.84 5.41
N VAL A 323 -9.66 13.65 6.17
CA VAL A 323 -9.16 14.97 5.76
C VAL A 323 -7.72 14.87 5.31
N ALA A 324 -7.37 15.43 4.15
CA ALA A 324 -5.99 15.58 3.72
C ALA A 324 -5.20 16.41 4.74
N VAL A 325 -3.98 15.96 5.07
CA VAL A 325 -3.16 16.61 6.12
C VAL A 325 -2.79 18.06 5.76
N ASP A 326 -2.69 18.37 4.48
CA ASP A 326 -2.45 19.71 3.95
C ASP A 326 -3.68 20.64 4.04
N GLY A 327 -4.85 20.08 4.40
CA GLY A 327 -6.12 20.82 4.50
C GLY A 327 -6.80 21.12 3.17
N SER A 328 -6.34 20.54 2.05
CA SER A 328 -6.87 20.79 0.70
C SER A 328 -8.29 20.26 0.50
N GLY A 329 -8.73 19.27 1.30
CA GLY A 329 -10.07 18.69 1.19
C GLY A 329 -10.31 17.52 2.13
N GLN A 330 -11.46 16.88 1.95
CA GLN A 330 -11.84 15.68 2.69
C GLN A 330 -12.62 14.68 1.82
N ALA A 331 -12.48 13.40 2.13
CA ALA A 331 -13.43 12.37 1.80
C ALA A 331 -14.33 12.11 3.01
N ILE A 332 -15.57 11.68 2.79
CA ILE A 332 -16.50 11.39 3.89
C ILE A 332 -17.25 10.09 3.66
N GLY A 333 -17.54 9.40 4.76
CA GLY A 333 -18.50 8.32 4.86
C GLY A 333 -19.52 8.63 5.95
N VAL A 334 -20.67 7.97 5.92
CA VAL A 334 -21.73 8.18 6.92
C VAL A 334 -22.12 6.84 7.53
N LEU A 335 -21.92 6.70 8.84
CA LEU A 335 -22.54 5.63 9.63
C LEU A 335 -23.86 6.17 10.19
N HIS A 336 -24.96 5.46 9.99
CA HIS A 336 -26.26 5.92 10.49
C HIS A 336 -27.09 4.78 11.05
N THR A 337 -27.99 5.13 11.94
CA THR A 337 -28.93 4.16 12.51
C THR A 337 -30.19 4.00 11.63
N PRO A 338 -30.95 2.88 11.75
CA PRO A 338 -32.14 2.65 10.92
C PRO A 338 -33.22 3.73 10.99
N ASP A 339 -33.31 4.41 12.11
CA ASP A 339 -34.26 5.47 12.41
C ASP A 339 -33.76 6.89 12.07
N ALA A 340 -32.55 7.01 11.55
CA ALA A 340 -31.95 8.26 11.13
C ALA A 340 -31.62 8.25 9.63
N ALA A 341 -31.91 9.33 8.94
CA ALA A 341 -31.44 9.51 7.56
C ALA A 341 -29.92 9.66 7.54
N ALA A 342 -29.26 9.06 6.53
CA ALA A 342 -27.85 9.26 6.29
C ALA A 342 -27.59 10.72 5.90
N LYS A 343 -27.22 11.55 6.87
CA LYS A 343 -26.97 12.99 6.67
C LYS A 343 -25.52 13.31 6.99
N PRO A 344 -24.67 13.62 5.98
CA PRO A 344 -23.29 13.95 6.21
C PRO A 344 -23.13 15.34 6.87
N ASN A 345 -22.16 15.45 7.76
CA ASN A 345 -21.60 16.72 8.19
C ASN A 345 -20.49 17.10 7.20
N LEU A 346 -20.69 18.16 6.44
CA LEU A 346 -19.73 18.62 5.43
C LEU A 346 -18.67 19.60 5.98
N ALA A 347 -18.84 20.07 7.22
CA ALA A 347 -17.86 20.95 7.84
C ALA A 347 -16.52 20.23 8.03
N MET A 348 -15.42 20.94 7.80
CA MET A 348 -14.09 20.42 8.12
C MET A 348 -13.96 20.24 9.64
N PRO A 349 -13.66 19.03 10.12
CA PRO A 349 -13.53 18.80 11.55
C PRO A 349 -12.22 19.38 12.09
N THR A 350 -12.21 19.71 13.38
CA THR A 350 -10.96 19.92 14.13
C THR A 350 -10.39 18.59 14.59
N PHE A 351 -9.06 18.50 14.69
CA PHE A 351 -8.34 17.32 15.15
C PHE A 351 -7.71 17.60 16.51
N GLU A 352 -8.57 17.63 17.51
CA GLU A 352 -8.19 17.78 18.92
C GLU A 352 -8.22 16.42 19.62
N GLY A 353 -7.49 16.30 20.73
CA GLY A 353 -7.40 15.06 21.49
C GLY A 353 -6.21 14.19 21.11
N ARG A 354 -6.32 12.90 21.36
CA ARG A 354 -5.25 11.92 21.19
C ARG A 354 -5.18 11.41 19.75
N ALA A 355 -4.03 11.63 19.12
CA ALA A 355 -3.67 10.96 17.86
C ALA A 355 -3.00 9.60 18.11
N LEU A 356 -3.11 8.67 17.19
CA LEU A 356 -2.29 7.46 17.18
C LEU A 356 -0.84 7.81 16.80
N SER A 357 0.11 7.27 17.56
CA SER A 357 1.53 7.26 17.19
C SER A 357 2.08 5.84 17.13
N TYR A 358 3.21 5.62 16.44
CA TYR A 358 3.84 4.30 16.44
C TYR A 358 4.28 3.85 17.83
N GLY A 359 4.60 4.80 18.72
CA GLY A 359 4.94 4.51 20.12
C GLY A 359 3.77 3.95 20.94
N ASP A 360 2.53 4.16 20.50
CA ASP A 360 1.33 3.59 21.14
C ASP A 360 1.09 2.13 20.72
N LEU A 361 1.62 1.73 19.57
CA LEU A 361 1.37 0.40 19.01
C LEU A 361 2.22 -0.67 19.72
N ARG A 362 1.57 -1.68 20.23
CA ARG A 362 2.18 -2.85 20.86
C ARG A 362 1.58 -4.12 20.27
N ALA A 363 2.41 -5.00 19.72
CA ALA A 363 1.94 -6.29 19.27
C ALA A 363 1.33 -7.09 20.43
N VAL A 364 0.28 -7.87 20.16
CA VAL A 364 -0.41 -8.70 21.18
C VAL A 364 0.48 -9.82 21.74
N ALA A 365 1.54 -10.20 21.00
CA ALA A 365 2.54 -11.17 21.42
C ALA A 365 3.97 -10.59 21.25
N PRO A 366 4.99 -11.15 21.92
CA PRO A 366 6.37 -10.77 21.68
C PRO A 366 6.77 -10.97 20.21
N THR A 367 7.51 -10.00 19.67
CA THR A 367 7.94 -9.94 18.27
C THR A 367 9.45 -9.99 18.10
N ALA A 368 10.19 -10.40 19.17
CA ALA A 368 11.63 -10.53 19.07
C ALA A 368 12.03 -11.42 17.89
N LEU A 369 12.95 -10.91 17.06
CA LEU A 369 13.41 -11.67 15.89
C LEU A 369 14.30 -12.84 16.35
N PRO A 370 14.30 -13.95 15.59
CA PRO A 370 15.25 -15.03 15.80
C PRO A 370 16.71 -14.50 15.80
N PRO A 371 17.64 -15.15 16.54
CA PRO A 371 19.03 -14.80 16.42
C PRO A 371 19.54 -15.06 15.01
N GLY A 372 20.32 -14.10 14.47
CA GLY A 372 20.91 -14.18 13.14
C GLY A 372 22.03 -13.17 12.98
N PRO A 373 22.87 -13.29 11.93
CA PRO A 373 23.90 -12.32 11.61
C PRO A 373 23.29 -10.93 11.41
N ALA A 374 23.86 -9.93 12.07
CA ALA A 374 23.40 -8.56 11.91
C ALA A 374 23.82 -8.01 10.52
N ARG A 375 22.85 -7.46 9.79
CA ARG A 375 23.05 -6.80 8.50
C ARG A 375 22.52 -5.37 8.57
N PRO A 376 23.33 -4.41 9.01
CA PRO A 376 22.89 -3.02 9.16
C PRO A 376 22.93 -2.25 7.84
N PHE A 377 21.93 -1.40 7.63
CA PHE A 377 21.88 -0.40 6.55
C PHE A 377 21.51 0.97 7.13
N THR A 378 22.12 2.02 6.59
CA THR A 378 21.65 3.40 6.76
C THR A 378 21.17 3.88 5.40
N LEU A 379 19.90 4.26 5.33
CA LEU A 379 19.24 4.69 4.11
C LEU A 379 18.80 6.15 4.28
N ALA A 380 19.52 7.06 3.62
CA ALA A 380 19.18 8.47 3.57
C ALA A 380 18.13 8.70 2.48
N LEU A 381 16.97 9.19 2.88
CA LEU A 381 15.88 9.58 1.99
C LEU A 381 16.10 11.03 1.59
N GLN A 382 16.33 11.26 0.30
CA GLN A 382 16.79 12.54 -0.22
C GLN A 382 15.98 12.93 -1.46
N GLY A 383 15.96 14.23 -1.79
CA GLY A 383 15.22 14.72 -2.94
C GLY A 383 15.67 16.09 -3.40
N ASP A 384 15.46 16.37 -4.68
CA ASP A 384 15.63 17.66 -5.31
C ASP A 384 14.28 18.10 -5.90
N MET A 385 13.55 18.93 -5.14
CA MET A 385 12.23 19.45 -5.54
C MET A 385 12.28 20.30 -6.82
N ALA A 386 13.41 20.94 -7.11
CA ALA A 386 13.54 21.76 -8.32
C ALA A 386 13.60 20.92 -9.60
N LYS A 387 14.15 19.71 -9.50
CA LYS A 387 14.21 18.73 -10.60
C LYS A 387 13.20 17.63 -10.46
N TYR A 388 12.54 17.56 -9.32
CA TYR A 388 11.65 16.49 -8.90
C TYR A 388 12.31 15.11 -9.08
N VAL A 389 13.45 14.95 -8.43
CA VAL A 389 14.22 13.70 -8.40
C VAL A 389 14.35 13.24 -6.96
N TRP A 390 13.95 12.01 -6.70
CA TRP A 390 13.97 11.41 -5.40
C TRP A 390 14.96 10.25 -5.33
N THR A 391 15.68 10.13 -4.22
CA THR A 391 16.77 9.16 -4.11
C THR A 391 16.80 8.47 -2.76
N ILE A 392 17.41 7.29 -2.71
CA ILE A 392 17.85 6.64 -1.49
C ILE A 392 19.37 6.50 -1.57
N ASN A 393 20.10 7.13 -0.64
CA ASN A 393 21.56 7.23 -0.62
C ASN A 393 22.12 7.84 -1.93
N GLY A 394 21.48 8.89 -2.46
CA GLY A 394 21.88 9.58 -3.68
C GLY A 394 21.68 8.78 -4.98
N GLN A 395 21.10 7.59 -4.91
CA GLN A 395 20.86 6.75 -6.09
C GLN A 395 19.40 6.86 -6.54
N VAL A 396 19.20 6.92 -7.86
CA VAL A 396 17.89 7.04 -8.52
C VAL A 396 17.51 5.72 -9.14
N TYR A 397 16.42 5.09 -8.69
CA TYR A 397 15.89 3.88 -9.29
C TYR A 397 15.43 4.13 -10.76
N PRO A 398 15.65 3.16 -11.69
CA PRO A 398 16.15 1.81 -11.48
C PRO A 398 17.70 1.66 -11.52
N LYS A 399 18.44 2.75 -11.62
CA LYS A 399 19.92 2.72 -11.65
C LYS A 399 20.48 2.76 -10.22
N THR A 400 20.23 1.70 -9.46
CA THR A 400 20.69 1.59 -8.07
C THR A 400 21.42 0.27 -7.85
N ASP A 401 22.39 0.27 -6.94
CA ASP A 401 23.00 -0.98 -6.48
C ASP A 401 22.00 -1.75 -5.60
N PRO A 402 21.96 -3.07 -5.66
CA PRO A 402 21.11 -3.85 -4.76
C PRO A 402 21.58 -3.75 -3.31
N LEU A 403 20.65 -3.89 -2.37
CA LEU A 403 20.92 -4.10 -0.94
C LEU A 403 21.04 -5.61 -0.72
N LEU A 404 22.29 -6.10 -0.64
CA LEU A 404 22.56 -7.52 -0.56
C LEU A 404 22.33 -8.06 0.86
N ILE A 405 21.53 -9.12 0.97
CA ILE A 405 21.19 -9.81 2.21
C ILE A 405 21.29 -11.33 2.01
N ARG A 406 21.38 -12.08 3.10
CA ARG A 406 21.38 -13.56 3.08
C ARG A 406 20.21 -14.10 3.88
N GLN A 407 19.76 -15.27 3.50
CA GLN A 407 18.72 -15.96 4.28
C GLN A 407 19.18 -16.15 5.74
N GLY A 408 18.32 -15.74 6.67
CA GLY A 408 18.58 -15.76 8.11
C GLY A 408 19.28 -14.51 8.65
N ASP A 409 19.67 -13.55 7.80
CA ASP A 409 20.18 -12.26 8.29
C ASP A 409 19.12 -11.53 9.11
N ARG A 410 19.55 -10.90 10.20
CA ARG A 410 18.78 -9.90 10.91
C ARG A 410 19.09 -8.53 10.32
N VAL A 411 18.25 -8.12 9.39
CA VAL A 411 18.41 -6.84 8.67
C VAL A 411 17.93 -5.71 9.57
N GLN A 412 18.80 -4.72 9.77
CA GLN A 412 18.52 -3.53 10.57
C GLN A 412 18.64 -2.29 9.68
N ILE A 413 17.61 -1.48 9.60
CA ILE A 413 17.60 -0.30 8.75
C ILE A 413 17.36 0.94 9.60
N GLU A 414 18.25 1.91 9.44
CA GLU A 414 18.05 3.27 9.90
C GLU A 414 17.65 4.14 8.70
N LEU A 415 16.39 4.57 8.69
CA LEU A 415 15.81 5.45 7.68
C LEU A 415 16.01 6.90 8.14
N ARG A 416 16.79 7.69 7.44
CA ARG A 416 17.01 9.10 7.74
C ARG A 416 16.33 9.96 6.68
N ASN A 417 15.30 10.69 7.06
CA ASN A 417 14.65 11.62 6.15
C ASN A 417 15.38 12.96 6.16
N GLU A 418 16.11 13.24 5.08
CA GLU A 418 16.85 14.47 4.87
C GLU A 418 16.05 15.51 4.04
N THR A 419 14.73 15.31 3.93
CA THR A 419 13.84 16.17 3.14
C THR A 419 12.81 16.89 4.01
N LEU A 420 11.97 17.69 3.37
CA LEU A 420 10.84 18.40 4.00
C LEU A 420 9.51 17.68 3.82
N MET A 421 9.50 16.55 3.13
CA MET A 421 8.31 15.76 2.86
C MET A 421 8.29 14.47 3.69
N TRP A 422 7.11 13.95 3.91
CA TRP A 422 6.90 12.63 4.51
C TRP A 422 7.17 11.53 3.49
N HIS A 423 7.78 10.44 3.92
CA HIS A 423 8.01 9.28 3.06
C HIS A 423 7.44 8.01 3.72
N PRO A 424 6.32 7.46 3.20
CA PRO A 424 5.83 6.15 3.60
C PRO A 424 6.69 5.08 2.92
N MET A 425 7.60 4.47 3.68
CA MET A 425 8.53 3.47 3.18
C MET A 425 7.95 2.08 3.30
N HIS A 426 7.81 1.39 2.18
CA HIS A 426 7.23 0.07 2.06
C HIS A 426 8.25 -0.98 1.62
N LEU A 427 8.20 -2.15 2.27
CA LEU A 427 9.01 -3.32 1.94
C LEU A 427 8.11 -4.44 1.42
N HIS A 428 8.40 -4.93 0.23
CA HIS A 428 7.71 -6.07 -0.34
C HIS A 428 8.16 -7.40 0.29
N GLY A 429 7.25 -8.35 0.36
CA GLY A 429 7.51 -9.73 0.75
C GLY A 429 7.94 -9.97 2.19
N HIS A 430 8.01 -8.94 3.04
CA HIS A 430 8.42 -9.02 4.43
C HIS A 430 7.60 -8.09 5.31
N PHE A 431 7.52 -8.45 6.60
CA PHE A 431 7.16 -7.54 7.68
C PHE A 431 8.40 -7.14 8.45
N PHE A 432 8.44 -5.89 8.89
CA PHE A 432 9.50 -5.37 9.75
C PHE A 432 8.93 -4.87 11.06
N ARG A 433 9.71 -4.99 12.12
CA ARG A 433 9.45 -4.38 13.42
C ARG A 433 9.76 -2.90 13.36
N VAL A 434 8.88 -2.06 13.89
CA VAL A 434 9.11 -0.61 14.03
C VAL A 434 9.64 -0.34 15.43
N LEU A 435 10.90 0.09 15.53
CA LEU A 435 11.62 0.23 16.81
C LEU A 435 11.41 1.60 17.43
N GLN A 436 10.17 1.91 17.83
CA GLN A 436 9.79 3.18 18.47
C GLN A 436 9.15 2.96 19.86
N GLY A 437 9.92 2.44 20.79
CA GLY A 437 9.57 2.43 22.21
C GLY A 437 8.84 1.21 22.76
N ALA A 438 8.31 0.30 21.90
CA ALA A 438 7.57 -0.88 22.36
C ALA A 438 8.43 -2.10 22.77
N GLY A 439 9.77 -2.00 22.64
CA GLY A 439 10.70 -3.06 23.05
C GLY A 439 10.42 -4.41 22.39
N GLU A 440 10.24 -5.47 23.20
CA GLU A 440 9.94 -6.82 22.72
C GLU A 440 8.58 -6.96 22.02
N ARG A 441 7.68 -5.98 22.18
CA ARG A 441 6.36 -5.93 21.54
C ARG A 441 6.28 -4.86 20.46
N ALA A 442 7.41 -4.51 19.84
CA ALA A 442 7.41 -3.61 18.69
C ALA A 442 6.46 -4.13 17.60
N PRO A 443 5.57 -3.29 17.04
CA PRO A 443 4.63 -3.76 16.05
C PRO A 443 5.34 -4.19 14.77
N PHE A 444 4.86 -5.26 14.15
CA PHE A 444 5.21 -5.56 12.77
C PHE A 444 4.35 -4.71 11.82
N LYS A 445 5.01 -4.14 10.82
CA LYS A 445 4.38 -3.40 9.73
C LYS A 445 5.08 -3.74 8.41
N HIS A 446 4.43 -3.44 7.30
CA HIS A 446 5.05 -3.49 5.98
C HIS A 446 5.29 -2.08 5.40
N THR A 447 4.70 -1.06 6.01
CA THR A 447 4.85 0.35 5.62
C THR A 447 5.09 1.21 6.86
N VAL A 448 6.07 2.11 6.82
CA VAL A 448 6.35 3.04 7.91
C VAL A 448 6.57 4.45 7.39
N ASN A 449 5.92 5.44 8.01
CA ASN A 449 6.09 6.84 7.66
C ASN A 449 7.32 7.42 8.33
N VAL A 450 8.18 8.05 7.54
CA VAL A 450 9.33 8.79 8.05
C VAL A 450 9.04 10.29 7.87
N ALA A 451 8.77 10.97 8.99
CA ALA A 451 8.45 12.39 8.97
C ALA A 451 9.66 13.24 8.52
N PRO A 452 9.43 14.48 8.07
CA PRO A 452 10.49 15.39 7.69
C PRO A 452 11.56 15.51 8.78
N ARG A 453 12.84 15.29 8.42
CA ARG A 453 14.01 15.37 9.31
C ARG A 453 14.05 14.35 10.46
N GLU A 454 13.17 13.38 10.44
CA GLU A 454 13.16 12.31 11.41
C GLU A 454 14.00 11.10 10.99
N THR A 455 14.32 10.29 11.99
CA THR A 455 14.98 8.99 11.81
C THR A 455 14.10 7.91 12.39
N VAL A 456 13.77 6.92 11.57
CA VAL A 456 13.02 5.73 11.99
C VAL A 456 13.91 4.50 11.87
N ARG A 457 13.87 3.61 12.87
CA ARG A 457 14.58 2.33 12.85
C ARG A 457 13.61 1.19 12.71
N ILE A 458 13.93 0.30 11.78
CA ILE A 458 13.17 -0.92 11.54
C ILE A 458 14.12 -2.12 11.48
N GLU A 459 13.60 -3.32 11.74
CA GLU A 459 14.36 -4.56 11.58
C GLU A 459 13.46 -5.70 11.12
N PHE A 460 14.02 -6.63 10.34
CA PHE A 460 13.32 -7.83 9.90
C PHE A 460 14.28 -9.01 9.76
N THR A 461 13.74 -10.22 9.75
CA THR A 461 14.48 -11.42 9.37
C THR A 461 14.41 -11.60 7.86
N ALA A 462 15.54 -11.82 7.21
CA ALA A 462 15.58 -12.19 5.81
C ALA A 462 15.16 -13.65 5.64
N ASP A 463 13.85 -13.91 5.50
CA ASP A 463 13.27 -15.27 5.50
C ASP A 463 12.42 -15.58 4.24
N ASN A 464 12.37 -14.67 3.29
CA ASN A 464 11.67 -14.83 2.03
C ASN A 464 12.62 -14.61 0.84
N PRO A 465 13.34 -15.62 0.36
CA PRO A 465 14.33 -15.49 -0.71
C PRO A 465 13.75 -14.94 -2.01
N GLY A 466 14.49 -13.99 -2.61
CA GLY A 466 14.09 -13.37 -3.87
C GLY A 466 14.70 -11.98 -4.06
N ARG A 467 14.05 -11.20 -4.92
CA ARG A 467 14.32 -9.77 -5.11
C ARG A 467 13.09 -9.00 -4.70
N TRP A 468 13.27 -8.02 -3.81
CA TRP A 468 12.17 -7.30 -3.20
C TRP A 468 12.40 -5.79 -3.28
N ILE A 469 11.47 -5.07 -3.84
CA ILE A 469 11.57 -3.62 -3.89
C ILE A 469 11.28 -3.03 -2.51
N PHE A 470 12.06 -2.03 -2.13
CA PHE A 470 11.87 -1.17 -0.96
C PHE A 470 11.77 0.26 -1.44
N HIS A 471 10.62 0.89 -1.29
CA HIS A 471 10.34 2.16 -1.92
C HIS A 471 9.46 3.08 -1.09
N CYS A 472 9.50 4.37 -1.42
CA CYS A 472 8.50 5.32 -0.94
C CYS A 472 7.17 5.03 -1.63
N HIS A 473 6.09 4.91 -0.87
CA HIS A 473 4.76 4.66 -1.42
C HIS A 473 4.01 5.93 -1.84
N ASN A 474 4.63 7.12 -1.74
CA ASN A 474 4.18 8.23 -2.57
C ASN A 474 4.49 7.87 -4.03
N LEU A 475 3.45 7.63 -4.82
CA LEU A 475 3.56 7.11 -6.19
C LEU A 475 4.46 8.00 -7.06
N TYR A 476 4.38 9.33 -6.87
CA TYR A 476 5.19 10.29 -7.65
C TYR A 476 6.66 10.30 -7.20
N HIS A 477 6.95 10.02 -5.93
CA HIS A 477 8.31 9.83 -5.44
C HIS A 477 8.93 8.53 -5.98
N LEU A 478 8.16 7.44 -6.00
CA LEU A 478 8.58 6.17 -6.61
C LEU A 478 8.93 6.37 -8.09
N GLU A 479 8.03 6.98 -8.86
CA GLU A 479 8.20 7.24 -10.30
C GLU A 479 9.33 8.27 -10.60
N ALA A 480 9.73 9.01 -9.60
CA ALA A 480 10.87 9.93 -9.67
C ALA A 480 12.16 9.37 -9.05
N GLY A 481 12.17 8.08 -8.63
CA GLY A 481 13.38 7.33 -8.34
C GLY A 481 13.59 6.88 -6.88
N MET A 482 12.63 7.09 -5.94
CA MET A 482 12.81 6.73 -4.52
C MET A 482 12.54 5.25 -4.27
N ALA A 483 13.43 4.39 -4.76
CA ALA A 483 13.40 2.96 -4.51
C ALA A 483 14.79 2.33 -4.49
N ARG A 484 14.90 1.17 -3.82
CA ARG A 484 16.03 0.24 -3.80
C ARG A 484 15.50 -1.19 -3.92
N VAL A 485 16.36 -2.13 -4.19
CA VAL A 485 16.00 -3.55 -4.25
C VAL A 485 16.85 -4.31 -3.24
N PHE A 486 16.19 -5.03 -2.32
CA PHE A 486 16.84 -6.08 -1.56
C PHE A 486 16.99 -7.31 -2.44
N GLU A 487 18.19 -7.87 -2.46
CA GLU A 487 18.51 -9.06 -3.24
C GLU A 487 19.21 -10.10 -2.35
N TYR A 488 18.67 -11.29 -2.35
CA TYR A 488 19.25 -12.41 -1.59
C TYR A 488 20.46 -12.96 -2.34
N GLU A 489 21.62 -12.95 -1.66
CA GLU A 489 22.83 -13.63 -2.12
C GLU A 489 22.63 -15.14 -2.04
N ALA A 490 23.22 -15.87 -3.01
CA ALA A 490 23.14 -17.32 -3.09
C ALA A 490 23.89 -18.04 -1.93
#